data_fb2e6d1c5f4e5dc767dd0d2b8bf6b347
#
_entry.id   fb2e6d1c5f4e5dc767dd0d2b8bf6b347
#
_cell.length_a   1.000
_cell.length_b   1.000
_cell.length_c   1.000
_cell.angle_alpha   90.00
_cell.angle_beta   90.00
_cell.angle_gamma   90.00
#
_symmetry.space_group_name_H-M   'P 1'
#
loop_
_entity.id
_entity.type
_entity.pdbx_description
1 polymer ?
#
loop_
_entity_poly.entity_id
_entity_poly.type
_entity_poly.pdbx_seq_one_letter_code
_entity_poly.pdbx_strand_id
1 'polypeptide(L)'
;MIREARTVSLVLVLAGLLLVVSALDSSTANSQQQPRPNILFAIADDWSYGHAGAYGARWLGTPAFDRVARDGVRFTHAYTPNAKCSPSRAILLTGRHSWQLEEAANHVPFFPRKFKTWAEALSEHGYFAGTTGKGWGPGVANNAAGEPRQMTGRPFDKRKTPPPATGISNNDYAANFADFLDAAPKDQPWSFWYGALEPHRGYEYGSGVAKGGRKLSDIDEVPPYWPDNEVVRNDMLDYAYEVEHFDRHLARMLQLLEERRLLDNTIVIVTSDHGMPFPRVKGQTYEFSNHVPLAVMWPRRIAKGRTSDDYVSFTDIAPTLVEVAGLTWRETGMEPAAGRTLTDILFSEKNGRVSPQRDHVLVGKERHDVGRPHDWGYPIRGIVTAGALYLRNYEPTRWPAGNPETGYLNCDGGPTKTDILEARRAGRDRTFWELAFGRRPAEEFYDLEQDPYCLRNLARLPQHRAREDQLRRLMESELRAQGDPRQFGRGAIFDNYVYAEEKTRNFYERFMRGDKVTAGWVNETDFEKGPIK
;
A
#
# COMPACT_ATOMS: atom_id res chain seq x y z
N MET A 1 -56.25 -68.64 -14.84
CA MET A 1 -56.17 -67.79 -13.67
C MET A 1 -54.76 -67.25 -13.32
N ILE A 2 -53.81 -67.20 -14.26
CA ILE A 2 -52.41 -66.72 -13.98
C ILE A 2 -52.01 -65.51 -14.86
N ARG A 3 -52.92 -65.02 -15.74
CA ARG A 3 -52.57 -63.86 -16.65
C ARG A 3 -53.09 -62.50 -16.16
N GLU A 4 -54.07 -62.44 -15.29
CA GLU A 4 -54.63 -61.17 -14.81
C GLU A 4 -53.87 -60.56 -13.61
N ALA A 5 -53.14 -61.36 -12.79
CA ALA A 5 -52.38 -60.86 -11.67
C ALA A 5 -51.09 -60.08 -12.05
N ARG A 6 -50.54 -60.27 -13.28
CA ARG A 6 -49.33 -59.56 -13.70
C ARG A 6 -49.56 -58.15 -14.29
N THR A 7 -50.76 -57.87 -14.74
CA THR A 7 -51.12 -56.58 -15.35
C THR A 7 -51.44 -55.50 -14.31
N VAL A 8 -51.99 -55.89 -13.18
CA VAL A 8 -52.30 -54.96 -12.05
C VAL A 8 -51.04 -54.54 -11.28
N SER A 9 -50.05 -55.39 -11.15
CA SER A 9 -48.77 -55.07 -10.52
C SER A 9 -47.93 -54.08 -11.32
N LEU A 10 -48.03 -54.13 -12.67
CA LEU A 10 -47.25 -53.24 -13.53
C LEU A 10 -47.82 -51.82 -13.58
N VAL A 11 -49.14 -51.65 -13.44
CA VAL A 11 -49.77 -50.32 -13.41
C VAL A 11 -49.53 -49.61 -12.08
N LEU A 12 -49.46 -50.32 -10.96
CA LEU A 12 -49.13 -49.73 -9.64
C LEU A 12 -47.66 -49.32 -9.53
N VAL A 13 -46.70 -50.02 -10.19
CA VAL A 13 -45.30 -49.65 -10.18
C VAL A 13 -45.05 -48.43 -11.09
N LEU A 14 -45.75 -48.31 -12.22
CA LEU A 14 -45.66 -47.13 -13.08
C LEU A 14 -46.33 -45.89 -12.48
N ALA A 15 -47.39 -46.01 -11.72
CA ALA A 15 -48.03 -44.92 -10.99
C ALA A 15 -47.14 -44.41 -9.81
N GLY A 16 -46.43 -45.34 -9.14
CA GLY A 16 -45.45 -45.00 -8.07
C GLY A 16 -44.20 -44.27 -8.64
N LEU A 17 -43.73 -44.63 -9.82
CA LEU A 17 -42.57 -43.93 -10.46
C LEU A 17 -42.93 -42.54 -10.98
N LEU A 18 -44.18 -42.32 -11.47
CA LEU A 18 -44.66 -41.02 -11.90
C LEU A 18 -44.88 -40.02 -10.75
N LEU A 19 -45.22 -40.50 -9.55
CA LEU A 19 -45.35 -39.66 -8.34
C LEU A 19 -43.98 -39.30 -7.72
N VAL A 20 -42.96 -40.10 -7.91
CA VAL A 20 -41.61 -39.81 -7.42
C VAL A 20 -40.86 -38.84 -8.35
N VAL A 21 -41.13 -38.86 -9.67
CA VAL A 21 -40.54 -37.91 -10.61
C VAL A 21 -41.17 -36.52 -10.51
N SER A 22 -42.42 -36.39 -10.11
CA SER A 22 -43.08 -35.10 -9.91
C SER A 22 -42.75 -34.43 -8.57
N ALA A 23 -42.06 -35.13 -7.64
CA ALA A 23 -41.61 -34.56 -6.36
C ALA A 23 -40.15 -34.10 -6.39
N LEU A 24 -39.44 -34.31 -7.53
CA LEU A 24 -38.04 -33.90 -7.68
C LEU A 24 -37.86 -32.56 -8.42
N ASP A 25 -38.93 -31.95 -8.90
CA ASP A 25 -38.87 -30.70 -9.69
C ASP A 25 -39.33 -29.44 -8.95
N SER A 26 -39.25 -29.41 -7.62
CA SER A 26 -39.64 -28.23 -6.83
C SER A 26 -38.62 -27.73 -5.85
N SER A 27 -37.35 -28.05 -6.04
CA SER A 27 -36.27 -27.38 -5.31
C SER A 27 -35.28 -26.69 -6.26
N THR A 28 -35.78 -25.84 -7.15
CA THR A 28 -35.02 -24.67 -7.54
C THR A 28 -34.95 -23.81 -6.26
N ALA A 29 -34.03 -24.15 -5.39
CA ALA A 29 -33.56 -23.23 -4.38
C ALA A 29 -33.24 -21.95 -5.14
N ASN A 30 -34.11 -20.97 -5.01
CA ASN A 30 -33.84 -19.61 -5.40
C ASN A 30 -32.61 -19.22 -4.59
N SER A 31 -31.41 -19.48 -5.10
CA SER A 31 -30.19 -18.94 -4.55
C SER A 31 -30.35 -17.44 -4.71
N GLN A 32 -30.98 -16.79 -3.71
CA GLN A 32 -30.96 -15.35 -3.63
C GLN A 32 -29.47 -14.99 -3.69
N GLN A 33 -29.06 -14.56 -4.84
CA GLN A 33 -27.70 -14.09 -5.08
C GLN A 33 -27.47 -13.03 -4.02
N GLN A 34 -26.58 -13.33 -3.06
CA GLN A 34 -26.36 -12.43 -1.92
C GLN A 34 -26.00 -11.04 -2.49
N PRO A 35 -26.58 -9.97 -1.94
CA PRO A 35 -26.34 -8.64 -2.45
C PRO A 35 -24.84 -8.36 -2.43
N ARG A 36 -24.31 -7.90 -3.55
CA ARG A 36 -22.90 -7.51 -3.68
C ARG A 36 -22.55 -6.49 -2.59
N PRO A 37 -21.40 -6.60 -1.93
CA PRO A 37 -21.03 -5.70 -0.84
C PRO A 37 -20.74 -4.29 -1.35
N ASN A 38 -20.95 -3.30 -0.51
CA ASN A 38 -20.30 -2.02 -0.64
C ASN A 38 -18.83 -2.13 -0.23
N ILE A 39 -17.99 -1.24 -0.75
CA ILE A 39 -16.55 -1.24 -0.49
C ILE A 39 -16.14 0.15 0.02
N LEU A 40 -15.65 0.22 1.26
CA LEU A 40 -14.93 1.39 1.77
C LEU A 40 -13.43 1.04 1.82
N PHE A 41 -12.64 1.62 0.92
CA PHE A 41 -11.19 1.49 0.89
C PHE A 41 -10.55 2.75 1.47
N ALA A 42 -10.01 2.67 2.68
CA ALA A 42 -9.35 3.76 3.39
C ALA A 42 -7.84 3.58 3.35
N ILE A 43 -7.12 4.54 2.76
CA ILE A 43 -5.68 4.49 2.60
C ILE A 43 -5.05 5.81 3.08
N ALA A 44 -4.17 5.72 4.06
CA ALA A 44 -3.31 6.81 4.49
C ALA A 44 -2.14 6.98 3.50
N ASP A 45 -1.51 8.14 3.51
CA ASP A 45 -0.31 8.47 2.72
C ASP A 45 0.89 8.50 3.66
N ASP A 46 1.80 7.51 3.58
CA ASP A 46 3.03 7.44 4.39
C ASP A 46 2.86 6.94 5.85
N TRP A 47 2.10 5.88 6.12
CA TRP A 47 1.90 5.33 7.48
C TRP A 47 2.55 3.95 7.66
N SER A 48 3.55 3.84 8.54
CA SER A 48 4.29 2.59 8.78
C SER A 48 3.52 1.57 9.61
N TYR A 49 3.80 0.28 9.35
CA TYR A 49 3.43 -0.83 10.24
C TYR A 49 3.89 -0.58 11.68
N GLY A 50 3.14 -1.11 12.64
CA GLY A 50 3.43 -0.96 14.06
C GLY A 50 2.89 0.33 14.68
N HIS A 51 2.60 1.37 13.88
CA HIS A 51 2.13 2.66 14.38
C HIS A 51 0.59 2.71 14.47
N ALA A 52 0.00 1.78 15.23
CA ALA A 52 -1.42 1.75 15.61
C ALA A 52 -1.61 1.03 16.93
N GLY A 53 -2.68 1.38 17.67
CA GLY A 53 -3.01 0.73 18.94
C GLY A 53 -3.18 -0.79 18.80
N ALA A 54 -3.81 -1.26 17.72
CA ALA A 54 -3.98 -2.68 17.41
C ALA A 54 -2.64 -3.44 17.24
N TYR A 55 -1.53 -2.77 16.96
CA TYR A 55 -0.18 -3.34 16.92
C TYR A 55 0.64 -3.06 18.19
N GLY A 56 0.06 -2.42 19.20
CA GLY A 56 0.69 -2.17 20.49
C GLY A 56 1.33 -0.80 20.67
N ALA A 57 1.27 0.09 19.68
CA ALA A 57 1.74 1.47 19.83
C ALA A 57 0.88 2.24 20.84
N ARG A 58 1.54 2.93 21.79
CA ARG A 58 0.86 3.72 22.84
C ARG A 58 1.03 5.22 22.68
N TRP A 59 1.99 5.63 21.86
CA TRP A 59 2.36 7.04 21.64
C TRP A 59 1.48 7.75 20.61
N LEU A 60 0.54 7.05 19.98
CA LEU A 60 -0.49 7.58 19.08
C LEU A 60 -1.81 6.82 19.25
N GLY A 61 -2.92 7.44 18.85
CA GLY A 61 -4.26 6.88 19.00
C GLY A 61 -4.95 6.62 17.65
N THR A 62 -5.32 5.35 17.41
CA THR A 62 -6.00 4.93 16.17
C THR A 62 -7.28 4.13 16.46
N PRO A 63 -8.24 4.67 17.23
CA PRO A 63 -9.41 3.90 17.69
C PRO A 63 -10.29 3.38 16.54
N ALA A 64 -10.34 4.03 15.38
CA ALA A 64 -11.13 3.57 14.24
C ALA A 64 -10.43 2.40 13.52
N PHE A 65 -9.13 2.48 13.28
CA PHE A 65 -8.35 1.35 12.78
C PHE A 65 -8.40 0.16 13.74
N ASP A 66 -8.22 0.42 15.03
CA ASP A 66 -8.26 -0.61 16.08
C ASP A 66 -9.63 -1.31 16.14
N ARG A 67 -10.70 -0.55 15.88
CA ARG A 67 -12.04 -1.12 15.74
C ARG A 67 -12.16 -2.04 14.53
N VAL A 68 -11.68 -1.62 13.35
CA VAL A 68 -11.68 -2.46 12.14
C VAL A 68 -10.89 -3.75 12.38
N ALA A 69 -9.72 -3.64 13.01
CA ALA A 69 -8.88 -4.79 13.39
C ALA A 69 -9.58 -5.74 14.38
N ARG A 70 -10.25 -5.20 15.40
CA ARG A 70 -10.96 -5.97 16.42
C ARG A 70 -12.24 -6.63 15.88
N ASP A 71 -13.00 -5.91 15.05
CA ASP A 71 -14.28 -6.38 14.53
C ASP A 71 -14.14 -7.14 13.19
N GLY A 72 -12.89 -7.41 12.75
CA GLY A 72 -12.55 -8.13 11.54
C GLY A 72 -11.26 -8.93 11.69
N VAL A 73 -10.36 -8.82 10.71
CA VAL A 73 -9.04 -9.46 10.68
C VAL A 73 -7.94 -8.42 10.55
N ARG A 74 -6.94 -8.53 11.41
CA ARG A 74 -5.69 -7.77 11.39
C ARG A 74 -4.59 -8.63 10.76
N PHE A 75 -3.82 -8.04 9.85
CA PHE A 75 -2.67 -8.70 9.23
C PHE A 75 -1.37 -8.25 9.88
N THR A 76 -0.49 -9.20 10.19
CA THR A 76 0.82 -8.92 10.79
C THR A 76 1.94 -8.84 9.75
N HIS A 77 1.70 -9.25 8.49
CA HIS A 77 2.68 -9.29 7.42
C HIS A 77 2.06 -8.80 6.08
N ALA A 78 1.67 -7.53 6.05
CA ALA A 78 1.16 -6.89 4.84
C ALA A 78 2.20 -5.94 4.23
N TYR A 79 2.49 -6.11 2.93
CA TYR A 79 3.58 -5.38 2.28
C TYR A 79 3.14 -4.71 0.98
N THR A 80 3.59 -3.48 0.79
CA THR A 80 3.65 -2.89 -0.55
C THR A 80 4.92 -3.33 -1.26
N PRO A 81 4.85 -3.81 -2.50
CA PRO A 81 6.05 -4.14 -3.26
C PRO A 81 6.98 -2.96 -3.57
N ASN A 82 6.48 -1.72 -3.54
CA ASN A 82 7.28 -0.53 -3.86
C ASN A 82 6.90 0.63 -2.94
N ALA A 83 7.83 1.06 -2.08
CA ALA A 83 7.60 2.04 -1.02
C ALA A 83 7.65 3.49 -1.53
N LYS A 84 6.81 3.84 -2.50
CA LYS A 84 6.59 5.20 -3.00
C LYS A 84 5.17 5.34 -3.56
N CYS A 85 4.55 6.51 -3.38
CA CYS A 85 3.12 6.77 -3.62
C CYS A 85 2.57 6.19 -4.93
N SER A 86 2.92 6.74 -6.11
CA SER A 86 2.28 6.32 -7.36
C SER A 86 2.57 4.87 -7.77
N PRO A 87 3.80 4.30 -7.64
CA PRO A 87 3.99 2.89 -7.94
C PRO A 87 3.30 1.96 -6.94
N SER A 88 3.27 2.27 -5.64
CA SER A 88 2.50 1.49 -4.66
C SER A 88 1.01 1.48 -4.98
N ARG A 89 0.43 2.66 -5.21
CA ARG A 89 -0.98 2.81 -5.56
C ARG A 89 -1.32 2.16 -6.90
N ALA A 90 -0.40 2.16 -7.87
CA ALA A 90 -0.54 1.44 -9.14
C ALA A 90 -0.63 -0.08 -8.92
N ILE A 91 0.24 -0.64 -8.07
CA ILE A 91 0.23 -2.07 -7.70
C ILE A 91 -1.10 -2.46 -7.09
N LEU A 92 -1.55 -1.70 -6.08
CA LEU A 92 -2.81 -1.92 -5.36
C LEU A 92 -4.03 -1.84 -6.27
N LEU A 93 -4.04 -0.92 -7.23
CA LEU A 93 -5.15 -0.73 -8.15
C LEU A 93 -5.21 -1.76 -9.28
N THR A 94 -4.08 -2.35 -9.66
CA THR A 94 -3.99 -3.25 -10.82
C THR A 94 -3.77 -4.71 -10.46
N GLY A 95 -3.34 -5.03 -9.24
CA GLY A 95 -2.95 -6.38 -8.84
C GLY A 95 -1.63 -6.87 -9.45
N ARG A 96 -0.78 -5.95 -9.95
CA ARG A 96 0.48 -6.25 -10.65
C ARG A 96 1.66 -5.62 -9.92
N HIS A 97 2.81 -6.28 -9.95
CA HIS A 97 4.03 -5.65 -9.44
C HIS A 97 4.46 -4.44 -10.27
N SER A 98 5.15 -3.48 -9.66
CA SER A 98 5.58 -2.26 -10.35
C SER A 98 6.43 -2.55 -11.60
N TRP A 99 7.34 -3.54 -11.58
CA TRP A 99 8.13 -3.92 -12.75
C TRP A 99 7.35 -4.53 -13.92
N GLN A 100 6.04 -4.80 -13.73
CA GLN A 100 5.10 -5.24 -14.77
C GLN A 100 4.21 -4.11 -15.30
N LEU A 101 4.41 -2.87 -14.80
CA LEU A 101 3.55 -1.72 -15.08
C LEU A 101 4.23 -0.65 -15.95
N GLU A 102 5.34 -0.99 -16.61
CA GLU A 102 6.08 -0.09 -17.51
C GLU A 102 6.44 1.23 -16.83
N GLU A 103 6.01 2.40 -17.38
CA GLU A 103 6.27 3.71 -16.79
C GLU A 103 5.79 3.83 -15.34
N ALA A 104 4.68 3.15 -14.99
CA ALA A 104 4.13 3.19 -13.64
C ALA A 104 4.96 2.40 -12.59
N ALA A 105 6.08 1.80 -13.00
CA ALA A 105 7.12 1.32 -12.09
C ALA A 105 7.84 2.47 -11.38
N ASN A 106 7.85 3.64 -11.98
CA ASN A 106 8.51 4.86 -11.52
C ASN A 106 7.53 5.77 -10.76
N HIS A 107 8.06 6.71 -9.98
CA HIS A 107 7.27 7.79 -9.39
C HIS A 107 7.04 8.91 -10.40
N VAL A 108 5.91 9.61 -10.31
CA VAL A 108 5.47 10.66 -11.24
C VAL A 108 5.53 10.22 -12.72
N PRO A 109 4.92 9.09 -13.09
CA PRO A 109 4.93 8.59 -14.46
C PRO A 109 3.77 9.13 -15.29
N PHE A 110 3.84 8.88 -16.60
CA PHE A 110 2.64 8.76 -17.43
C PHE A 110 2.09 7.34 -17.24
N PHE A 111 0.89 7.20 -16.68
CA PHE A 111 0.32 5.87 -16.42
C PHE A 111 -0.16 5.22 -17.73
N PRO A 112 0.33 4.00 -18.09
CA PRO A 112 -0.04 3.35 -19.34
C PRO A 112 -1.55 3.03 -19.40
N ARG A 113 -2.20 3.44 -20.48
CA ARG A 113 -3.67 3.31 -20.65
C ARG A 113 -4.18 1.88 -20.63
N LYS A 114 -3.36 0.91 -21.03
CA LYS A 114 -3.74 -0.51 -21.08
C LYS A 114 -3.99 -1.11 -19.69
N PHE A 115 -3.41 -0.56 -18.63
CA PHE A 115 -3.66 -1.07 -17.28
C PHE A 115 -4.92 -0.43 -16.71
N LYS A 116 -6.00 -1.21 -16.69
CA LYS A 116 -7.25 -0.85 -16.03
C LYS A 116 -7.13 -1.08 -14.53
N THR A 117 -7.78 -0.25 -13.72
CA THR A 117 -7.87 -0.40 -12.27
C THR A 117 -9.11 -1.18 -11.86
N TRP A 118 -9.08 -1.78 -10.66
CA TRP A 118 -10.26 -2.47 -10.13
C TRP A 118 -11.46 -1.50 -9.94
N ALA A 119 -11.23 -0.23 -9.58
CA ALA A 119 -12.32 0.74 -9.42
C ALA A 119 -12.99 1.08 -10.75
N GLU A 120 -12.21 1.22 -11.84
CA GLU A 120 -12.75 1.36 -13.19
C GLU A 120 -13.53 0.12 -13.60
N ALA A 121 -12.97 -1.08 -13.38
CA ALA A 121 -13.64 -2.35 -13.71
C ALA A 121 -14.96 -2.53 -12.94
N LEU A 122 -14.99 -2.25 -11.64
CA LEU A 122 -16.21 -2.32 -10.83
C LEU A 122 -17.25 -1.30 -11.31
N SER A 123 -16.82 -0.09 -11.69
CA SER A 123 -17.72 0.93 -12.23
C SER A 123 -18.40 0.47 -13.54
N GLU A 124 -17.64 -0.18 -14.43
CA GLU A 124 -18.17 -0.77 -15.67
C GLU A 124 -19.16 -1.94 -15.40
N HIS A 125 -19.07 -2.56 -14.20
CA HIS A 125 -19.92 -3.68 -13.78
C HIS A 125 -20.98 -3.29 -12.75
N GLY A 126 -21.38 -2.02 -12.76
CA GLY A 126 -22.55 -1.55 -12.02
C GLY A 126 -22.27 -1.15 -10.57
N TYR A 127 -21.04 -0.86 -10.19
CA TYR A 127 -20.75 -0.16 -8.96
C TYR A 127 -20.79 1.36 -9.15
N PHE A 128 -21.35 2.07 -8.19
CA PHE A 128 -21.19 3.51 -8.10
C PHE A 128 -19.86 3.81 -7.42
N ALA A 129 -18.86 4.29 -8.18
CA ALA A 129 -17.51 4.49 -7.68
C ALA A 129 -17.23 5.97 -7.36
N GLY A 130 -16.73 6.24 -6.15
CA GLY A 130 -16.37 7.59 -5.70
C GLY A 130 -15.04 7.63 -4.96
N THR A 131 -14.45 8.82 -4.89
CA THR A 131 -13.18 9.07 -4.21
C THR A 131 -13.18 10.41 -3.50
N THR A 132 -12.43 10.52 -2.41
CA THR A 132 -12.07 11.80 -1.77
C THR A 132 -10.58 11.83 -1.46
N GLY A 133 -9.95 13.01 -1.64
CA GLY A 133 -8.54 13.24 -1.39
C GLY A 133 -7.63 12.64 -2.46
N LYS A 134 -6.54 11.98 -2.03
CA LYS A 134 -5.52 11.44 -2.93
C LYS A 134 -5.95 10.09 -3.52
N GLY A 135 -6.22 10.07 -4.81
CA GLY A 135 -6.45 8.85 -5.58
C GLY A 135 -5.14 8.14 -5.95
N TRP A 136 -4.99 7.77 -7.23
CA TRP A 136 -3.69 7.43 -7.78
C TRP A 136 -2.90 8.71 -8.06
N GLY A 137 -1.60 8.67 -7.83
CA GLY A 137 -0.69 9.78 -8.11
C GLY A 137 0.43 9.89 -7.07
N PRO A 138 1.38 10.80 -7.27
CA PRO A 138 1.47 11.79 -8.34
C PRO A 138 1.84 11.18 -9.71
N GLY A 139 1.42 11.87 -10.79
CA GLY A 139 1.67 11.47 -12.17
C GLY A 139 0.53 11.90 -13.10
N VAL A 140 0.56 11.45 -14.34
CA VAL A 140 -0.44 11.76 -15.36
C VAL A 140 -1.10 10.47 -15.85
N ALA A 141 -2.42 10.36 -15.72
CA ALA A 141 -3.21 9.24 -16.22
C ALA A 141 -4.39 9.77 -17.05
N ASN A 142 -4.29 9.65 -18.37
CA ASN A 142 -5.31 10.14 -19.30
C ASN A 142 -5.95 8.99 -20.08
N ASN A 143 -7.25 9.16 -20.41
CA ASN A 143 -7.97 8.28 -21.32
C ASN A 143 -7.56 8.52 -22.80
N ALA A 144 -8.23 7.85 -23.73
CA ALA A 144 -7.94 8.00 -25.15
C ALA A 144 -8.25 9.40 -25.72
N ALA A 145 -9.17 10.13 -25.08
CA ALA A 145 -9.53 11.50 -25.42
C ALA A 145 -8.59 12.55 -24.82
N GLY A 146 -7.58 12.13 -24.01
CA GLY A 146 -6.67 13.04 -23.33
C GLY A 146 -7.19 13.58 -21.99
N GLU A 147 -8.35 13.12 -21.53
CA GLU A 147 -8.97 13.56 -20.28
C GLU A 147 -8.45 12.74 -19.09
N PRO A 148 -8.40 13.31 -17.86
CA PRO A 148 -8.00 12.57 -16.66
C PRO A 148 -8.88 11.35 -16.39
N ARG A 149 -8.25 10.19 -16.16
CA ARG A 149 -8.95 8.95 -15.79
C ARG A 149 -9.45 9.02 -14.35
N GLN A 150 -10.61 8.44 -14.10
CA GLN A 150 -11.17 8.27 -12.75
C GLN A 150 -10.71 6.94 -12.14
N MET A 151 -9.40 6.78 -11.96
CA MET A 151 -8.76 5.52 -11.57
C MET A 151 -9.22 4.97 -10.21
N THR A 152 -9.78 5.81 -9.34
CA THR A 152 -10.32 5.47 -8.01
C THR A 152 -11.80 5.84 -7.86
N GLY A 153 -12.45 6.30 -8.92
CA GLY A 153 -13.82 6.75 -8.95
C GLY A 153 -13.98 8.26 -9.11
N ARG A 154 -15.24 8.72 -9.16
CA ARG A 154 -15.59 10.13 -9.31
C ARG A 154 -15.22 10.93 -8.06
N PRO A 155 -14.58 12.12 -8.18
CA PRO A 155 -14.15 12.90 -7.01
C PRO A 155 -15.31 13.54 -6.24
N PHE A 156 -15.22 13.50 -4.90
CA PHE A 156 -16.08 14.15 -3.92
C PHE A 156 -15.18 14.93 -2.96
N ASP A 157 -14.82 16.18 -3.29
CA ASP A 157 -13.85 17.01 -2.58
C ASP A 157 -14.36 18.43 -2.30
N LYS A 158 -15.69 18.63 -2.34
CA LYS A 158 -16.28 19.96 -2.19
C LYS A 158 -16.37 20.43 -0.73
N ARG A 159 -16.56 19.49 0.21
CA ARG A 159 -16.64 19.82 1.64
C ARG A 159 -15.26 20.13 2.19
N LYS A 160 -15.15 21.28 2.82
CA LYS A 160 -13.90 21.77 3.43
C LYS A 160 -14.14 22.14 4.88
N THR A 161 -13.11 21.98 5.70
CA THR A 161 -13.07 22.38 7.10
C THR A 161 -11.72 23.03 7.41
N PRO A 162 -11.64 24.00 8.33
CA PRO A 162 -10.35 24.51 8.76
C PRO A 162 -9.46 23.37 9.26
N PRO A 163 -8.22 23.26 8.78
CA PRO A 163 -7.31 22.21 9.22
C PRO A 163 -6.89 22.45 10.67
N PRO A 164 -6.69 21.39 11.47
CA PRO A 164 -6.31 21.53 12.88
C PRO A 164 -4.84 21.99 13.05
N ALA A 165 -4.01 21.82 12.03
CA ALA A 165 -2.61 22.29 11.98
C ALA A 165 -2.22 22.64 10.55
N THR A 166 -1.18 23.47 10.39
CA THR A 166 -0.55 23.74 9.10
C THR A 166 0.01 22.43 8.52
N GLY A 167 -0.17 22.21 7.22
CA GLY A 167 0.23 20.96 6.57
C GLY A 167 -0.91 19.95 6.40
N ILE A 168 -1.81 19.86 7.39
CA ILE A 168 -3.01 19.03 7.28
C ILE A 168 -3.97 19.63 6.23
N SER A 169 -4.57 18.76 5.43
CA SER A 169 -5.54 19.14 4.40
C SER A 169 -6.78 19.80 5.00
N ASN A 170 -7.35 20.77 4.29
CA ASN A 170 -8.65 21.32 4.61
C ASN A 170 -9.83 20.45 4.12
N ASN A 171 -9.57 19.28 3.56
CA ASN A 171 -10.61 18.40 3.03
C ASN A 171 -11.40 17.72 4.16
N ASP A 172 -12.70 17.96 4.25
CA ASP A 172 -13.55 17.19 5.17
C ASP A 172 -13.93 15.87 4.52
N TYR A 173 -13.01 14.89 4.61
CA TYR A 173 -13.15 13.59 3.97
C TYR A 173 -14.45 12.87 4.36
N ALA A 174 -14.85 12.93 5.63
CA ALA A 174 -16.07 12.27 6.10
C ALA A 174 -17.34 12.97 5.60
N ALA A 175 -17.36 14.30 5.52
CA ALA A 175 -18.48 15.03 4.93
C ALA A 175 -18.59 14.79 3.42
N ASN A 176 -17.46 14.68 2.72
CA ASN A 176 -17.44 14.29 1.31
C ASN A 176 -17.94 12.86 1.09
N PHE A 177 -17.65 11.93 2.02
CA PHE A 177 -18.24 10.59 2.01
C PHE A 177 -19.75 10.62 2.24
N ALA A 178 -20.26 11.49 3.12
CA ALA A 178 -21.70 11.68 3.29
C ALA A 178 -22.36 12.14 1.99
N ASP A 179 -21.78 13.15 1.30
CA ASP A 179 -22.27 13.63 0.00
C ASP A 179 -22.24 12.51 -1.08
N PHE A 180 -21.21 11.63 -1.03
CA PHE A 180 -21.14 10.47 -1.91
C PHE A 180 -22.29 9.48 -1.62
N LEU A 181 -22.53 9.15 -0.35
CA LEU A 181 -23.61 8.24 0.04
C LEU A 181 -25.00 8.80 -0.32
N ASP A 182 -25.18 10.13 -0.27
CA ASP A 182 -26.43 10.79 -0.69
C ASP A 182 -26.62 10.76 -2.22
N ALA A 183 -25.52 10.74 -2.98
CA ALA A 183 -25.54 10.67 -4.43
C ALA A 183 -25.63 9.22 -4.96
N ALA A 184 -25.27 8.22 -4.14
CA ALA A 184 -25.28 6.82 -4.54
C ALA A 184 -26.73 6.30 -4.71
N PRO A 185 -27.06 5.64 -5.85
CA PRO A 185 -28.38 5.01 -6.02
C PRO A 185 -28.61 3.92 -4.96
N LYS A 186 -29.84 3.87 -4.39
CA LYS A 186 -30.17 2.99 -3.25
C LYS A 186 -29.99 1.50 -3.54
N ASP A 187 -30.25 1.09 -4.78
CA ASP A 187 -30.24 -0.32 -5.19
C ASP A 187 -28.95 -0.71 -5.92
N GLN A 188 -27.94 0.14 -5.88
CA GLN A 188 -26.65 -0.06 -6.55
C GLN A 188 -25.53 -0.23 -5.49
N PRO A 189 -24.69 -1.28 -5.59
CA PRO A 189 -23.51 -1.37 -4.76
C PRO A 189 -22.54 -0.23 -5.10
N TRP A 190 -21.77 0.21 -4.11
CA TRP A 190 -20.83 1.29 -4.30
C TRP A 190 -19.43 0.92 -3.82
N SER A 191 -18.44 1.60 -4.39
CA SER A 191 -17.06 1.59 -3.92
C SER A 191 -16.61 3.02 -3.66
N PHE A 192 -16.05 3.26 -2.48
CA PHE A 192 -15.52 4.56 -2.11
C PHE A 192 -14.06 4.46 -1.68
N TRP A 193 -13.22 5.28 -2.33
CA TRP A 193 -11.82 5.42 -2.00
C TRP A 193 -11.63 6.63 -1.10
N TYR A 194 -11.34 6.40 0.17
CA TYR A 194 -10.87 7.40 1.11
C TYR A 194 -9.34 7.44 1.06
N GLY A 195 -8.76 8.33 0.27
CA GLY A 195 -7.32 8.56 0.21
C GLY A 195 -6.95 9.84 0.96
N ALA A 196 -6.60 9.74 2.23
CA ALA A 196 -6.10 10.89 2.95
C ALA A 196 -4.77 11.37 2.36
N LEU A 197 -4.47 12.65 2.55
CA LEU A 197 -3.14 13.21 2.31
C LEU A 197 -2.22 12.96 3.51
N GLU A 198 -2.81 12.73 4.67
CA GLU A 198 -2.12 12.50 5.93
C GLU A 198 -1.73 11.02 6.07
N PRO A 199 -0.59 10.75 6.72
CA PRO A 199 0.41 11.64 7.33
C PRO A 199 1.59 12.03 6.40
N HIS A 200 1.35 12.32 5.11
CA HIS A 200 2.40 12.84 4.22
C HIS A 200 2.91 14.21 4.73
N ARG A 201 4.24 14.44 4.63
CA ARG A 201 4.80 15.75 4.98
C ARG A 201 4.19 16.87 4.11
N GLY A 202 4.00 18.17 4.65
CA GLY A 202 4.81 18.75 5.73
C GLY A 202 4.02 19.04 7.00
N TYR A 203 4.67 18.81 8.10
CA TYR A 203 4.08 18.99 9.42
C TYR A 203 4.30 20.40 9.98
N GLU A 204 3.36 20.87 10.81
CA GLU A 204 3.60 22.00 11.70
C GLU A 204 4.46 21.51 12.85
N TYR A 205 5.70 22.01 12.97
CA TYR A 205 6.64 21.57 14.00
C TYR A 205 6.08 21.81 15.41
N GLY A 206 6.09 20.76 16.24
CA GLY A 206 5.56 20.77 17.60
C GLY A 206 4.03 20.59 17.69
N SER A 207 3.32 20.37 16.59
CA SER A 207 1.87 20.19 16.58
C SER A 207 1.42 18.99 17.41
N GLY A 208 2.16 17.89 17.39
CA GLY A 208 1.87 16.69 18.19
C GLY A 208 1.88 16.96 19.69
N VAL A 209 2.79 17.82 20.15
CA VAL A 209 2.84 18.27 21.55
C VAL A 209 1.78 19.33 21.83
N ALA A 210 1.78 20.43 21.07
CA ALA A 210 0.96 21.61 21.38
C ALA A 210 -0.54 21.40 21.10
N LYS A 211 -0.89 20.63 20.07
CA LYS A 211 -2.27 20.42 19.61
C LYS A 211 -2.74 18.98 19.85
N GLY A 212 -1.85 18.00 19.72
CA GLY A 212 -2.12 16.59 20.01
C GLY A 212 -2.12 16.25 21.49
N GLY A 213 -1.60 17.15 22.36
CA GLY A 213 -1.51 16.94 23.81
C GLY A 213 -0.53 15.86 24.23
N ARG A 214 0.40 15.49 23.36
CA ARG A 214 1.41 14.45 23.57
C ARG A 214 2.65 15.01 24.27
N LYS A 215 3.45 14.13 24.87
CA LYS A 215 4.75 14.43 25.48
C LYS A 215 5.83 13.67 24.75
N LEU A 216 7.04 14.21 24.67
CA LEU A 216 8.19 13.53 24.07
C LEU A 216 8.46 12.15 24.71
N SER A 217 8.15 12.04 26.01
CA SER A 217 8.28 10.79 26.78
C SER A 217 7.20 9.74 26.44
N ASP A 218 6.17 10.08 25.68
CA ASP A 218 5.15 9.11 25.29
C ASP A 218 5.67 8.14 24.22
N ILE A 219 6.71 8.54 23.48
CA ILE A 219 7.39 7.66 22.53
C ILE A 219 8.20 6.63 23.32
N ASP A 220 7.77 5.37 23.25
CA ASP A 220 8.42 4.27 23.96
C ASP A 220 9.82 4.01 23.40
N GLU A 221 10.00 4.07 22.07
CA GLU A 221 11.24 3.78 21.37
C GLU A 221 11.38 4.65 20.11
N VAL A 222 12.52 5.29 19.95
CA VAL A 222 12.95 5.89 18.68
C VAL A 222 13.70 4.82 17.90
N PRO A 223 13.34 4.54 16.63
CA PRO A 223 14.06 3.57 15.81
C PRO A 223 15.57 3.82 15.82
N PRO A 224 16.42 2.80 16.04
CA PRO A 224 17.86 2.99 16.30
C PRO A 224 18.68 3.43 15.08
N TYR A 225 18.04 3.65 13.94
CA TYR A 225 18.63 4.28 12.77
C TYR A 225 18.42 5.81 12.72
N TRP A 226 17.86 6.42 13.77
CA TRP A 226 17.78 7.86 14.00
C TRP A 226 18.34 8.24 15.36
N PRO A 227 18.83 9.48 15.54
CA PRO A 227 19.23 9.95 16.85
C PRO A 227 18.01 10.07 17.77
N ASP A 228 18.12 9.54 18.99
CA ASP A 228 17.10 9.73 20.02
C ASP A 228 17.31 11.07 20.72
N ASN A 229 16.66 12.10 20.23
CA ASN A 229 16.71 13.46 20.76
C ASN A 229 15.36 14.17 20.62
N GLU A 230 15.29 15.38 21.16
CA GLU A 230 14.05 16.18 21.15
C GLU A 230 13.55 16.48 19.74
N VAL A 231 14.43 16.74 18.77
CA VAL A 231 14.05 17.06 17.38
C VAL A 231 13.34 15.89 16.72
N VAL A 232 13.90 14.69 16.83
CA VAL A 232 13.33 13.47 16.24
C VAL A 232 12.04 13.06 16.93
N ARG A 233 12.00 13.15 18.28
CA ARG A 233 10.78 12.85 19.03
C ARG A 233 9.63 13.82 18.70
N ASN A 234 9.90 15.12 18.54
CA ASN A 234 8.91 16.08 18.05
C ASN A 234 8.41 15.71 16.65
N ASP A 235 9.32 15.45 15.72
CA ASP A 235 8.97 15.08 14.34
C ASP A 235 8.09 13.80 14.29
N MET A 236 8.37 12.81 15.14
CA MET A 236 7.54 11.61 15.29
C MET A 236 6.16 11.92 15.86
N LEU A 237 6.05 12.83 16.84
CA LEU A 237 4.75 13.21 17.40
C LEU A 237 3.91 14.07 16.44
N ASP A 238 4.56 14.90 15.61
CA ASP A 238 3.88 15.64 14.55
C ASP A 238 3.30 14.70 13.49
N TYR A 239 4.07 13.69 13.10
CA TYR A 239 3.56 12.60 12.27
C TYR A 239 2.38 11.84 12.93
N ALA A 240 2.48 11.53 14.23
CA ALA A 240 1.40 10.85 14.96
C ALA A 240 0.10 11.66 14.93
N TYR A 241 0.17 12.98 15.08
CA TYR A 241 -0.98 13.87 15.06
C TYR A 241 -1.74 13.80 13.72
N GLU A 242 -1.02 13.64 12.62
CA GLU A 242 -1.62 13.49 11.30
C GLU A 242 -2.19 12.07 11.07
N VAL A 243 -1.55 11.00 11.59
CA VAL A 243 -2.14 9.66 11.62
C VAL A 243 -3.48 9.68 12.36
N GLU A 244 -3.51 10.34 13.52
CA GLU A 244 -4.74 10.51 14.31
C GLU A 244 -5.81 11.33 13.56
N HIS A 245 -5.41 12.27 12.69
CA HIS A 245 -6.35 13.00 11.83
C HIS A 245 -6.99 12.07 10.79
N PHE A 246 -6.21 11.24 10.12
CA PHE A 246 -6.73 10.19 9.24
C PHE A 246 -7.75 9.29 9.99
N ASP A 247 -7.38 8.81 11.17
CA ASP A 247 -8.21 7.90 11.96
C ASP A 247 -9.53 8.56 12.42
N ARG A 248 -9.51 9.86 12.78
CA ARG A 248 -10.72 10.62 13.13
C ARG A 248 -11.72 10.70 11.98
N HIS A 249 -11.26 10.89 10.74
CA HIS A 249 -12.15 10.86 9.58
C HIS A 249 -12.69 9.46 9.30
N LEU A 250 -11.86 8.42 9.46
CA LEU A 250 -12.31 7.03 9.37
C LEU A 250 -13.40 6.72 10.41
N ALA A 251 -13.23 7.18 11.66
CA ALA A 251 -14.23 7.01 12.71
C ALA A 251 -15.59 7.62 12.33
N ARG A 252 -15.59 8.83 11.78
CA ARG A 252 -16.81 9.50 11.29
C ARG A 252 -17.45 8.76 10.12
N MET A 253 -16.65 8.19 9.21
CA MET A 253 -17.17 7.38 8.09
C MET A 253 -17.83 6.08 8.59
N LEU A 254 -17.20 5.39 9.55
CA LEU A 254 -17.79 4.20 10.17
C LEU A 254 -19.10 4.52 10.88
N GLN A 255 -19.18 5.65 11.59
CA GLN A 255 -20.40 6.15 12.22
C GLN A 255 -21.51 6.40 11.19
N LEU A 256 -21.20 7.08 10.07
CA LEU A 256 -22.15 7.31 8.97
C LEU A 256 -22.69 5.99 8.39
N LEU A 257 -21.86 4.97 8.25
CA LEU A 257 -22.30 3.65 7.79
C LEU A 257 -23.26 2.97 8.79
N GLU A 258 -23.04 3.13 10.09
CA GLU A 258 -23.94 2.61 11.14
C GLU A 258 -25.28 3.33 11.14
N GLU A 259 -25.26 4.67 11.18
CA GLU A 259 -26.46 5.50 11.15
C GLU A 259 -27.35 5.22 9.94
N ARG A 260 -26.74 4.94 8.79
CA ARG A 260 -27.44 4.59 7.55
C ARG A 260 -27.73 3.08 7.39
N ARG A 261 -27.34 2.25 8.36
CA ARG A 261 -27.51 0.77 8.36
C ARG A 261 -26.84 0.10 7.14
N LEU A 262 -25.70 0.64 6.70
CA LEU A 262 -24.94 0.13 5.57
C LEU A 262 -23.76 -0.73 5.99
N LEU A 263 -23.27 -0.60 7.24
CA LEU A 263 -22.03 -1.22 7.70
C LEU A 263 -22.06 -2.75 7.58
N ASP A 264 -23.19 -3.40 7.85
CA ASP A 264 -23.31 -4.86 7.82
C ASP A 264 -22.94 -5.45 6.44
N ASN A 265 -23.33 -4.79 5.34
CA ASN A 265 -22.99 -5.20 3.98
C ASN A 265 -21.89 -4.35 3.33
N THR A 266 -20.98 -3.80 4.14
CA THR A 266 -19.83 -3.04 3.65
C THR A 266 -18.54 -3.74 4.07
N ILE A 267 -17.68 -4.07 3.09
CA ILE A 267 -16.30 -4.43 3.36
C ILE A 267 -15.49 -3.15 3.56
N VAL A 268 -14.85 -3.04 4.71
CA VAL A 268 -13.98 -1.92 5.08
C VAL A 268 -12.54 -2.42 5.10
N ILE A 269 -11.69 -1.81 4.27
CA ILE A 269 -10.26 -2.11 4.20
C ILE A 269 -9.52 -0.84 4.60
N VAL A 270 -8.60 -0.97 5.56
CA VAL A 270 -7.79 0.16 6.04
C VAL A 270 -6.33 -0.18 5.95
N THR A 271 -5.55 0.67 5.28
CA THR A 271 -4.11 0.48 5.08
C THR A 271 -3.39 1.81 4.84
N SER A 272 -2.10 1.75 4.52
CA SER A 272 -1.28 2.85 4.00
C SER A 272 -0.68 2.47 2.66
N ASP A 273 -0.22 3.45 1.87
CA ASP A 273 0.47 3.13 0.61
C ASP A 273 1.92 2.67 0.82
N HIS A 274 2.63 3.17 1.82
CA HIS A 274 3.96 2.73 2.25
C HIS A 274 4.32 3.30 3.64
N GLY A 275 5.55 3.06 4.08
CA GLY A 275 6.03 3.52 5.39
C GLY A 275 6.23 5.02 5.50
N MET A 276 6.40 5.50 6.73
CA MET A 276 6.45 6.91 7.11
C MET A 276 7.50 7.74 6.36
N PRO A 277 7.30 9.08 6.18
CA PRO A 277 8.12 9.92 5.31
C PRO A 277 9.40 10.41 6.01
N PHE A 278 10.17 9.49 6.54
CA PHE A 278 11.40 9.74 7.29
C PHE A 278 12.62 9.13 6.60
N PRO A 279 13.85 9.61 6.89
CA PRO A 279 15.08 9.02 6.38
C PRO A 279 15.15 7.51 6.63
N ARG A 280 15.69 6.73 5.70
CA ARG A 280 15.79 5.27 5.71
C ARG A 280 14.46 4.53 5.52
N VAL A 281 13.29 5.17 5.62
CA VAL A 281 11.98 4.53 5.48
C VAL A 281 11.39 4.82 4.10
N LYS A 282 10.84 5.99 3.86
CA LYS A 282 10.23 6.32 2.57
C LYS A 282 11.23 6.22 1.42
N GLY A 283 10.82 5.57 0.36
CA GLY A 283 11.63 5.44 -0.84
C GLY A 283 12.80 4.45 -0.72
N GLN A 284 12.84 3.64 0.32
CA GLN A 284 13.78 2.55 0.50
C GLN A 284 13.09 1.19 0.31
N THR A 285 13.72 0.09 0.73
CA THR A 285 13.19 -1.28 0.62
C THR A 285 13.47 -2.09 1.89
N TYR A 286 13.62 -1.40 3.02
CA TYR A 286 13.78 -2.05 4.32
C TYR A 286 12.43 -2.40 4.93
N GLU A 287 12.43 -3.12 6.04
CA GLU A 287 11.22 -3.63 6.69
C GLU A 287 10.17 -2.53 6.86
N PHE A 288 10.51 -1.42 7.53
CA PHE A 288 9.57 -0.31 7.77
C PHE A 288 9.24 0.54 6.54
N SER A 289 9.90 0.31 5.40
CA SER A 289 9.57 0.97 4.14
C SER A 289 8.37 0.33 3.45
N ASN A 290 8.36 -1.00 3.41
CA ASN A 290 7.40 -1.80 2.64
C ASN A 290 6.31 -2.42 3.52
N HIS A 291 6.57 -2.64 4.81
CA HIS A 291 5.63 -3.20 5.76
C HIS A 291 4.61 -2.12 6.19
N VAL A 292 3.32 -2.39 6.00
CA VAL A 292 2.24 -1.43 6.21
C VAL A 292 1.14 -2.00 7.10
N PRO A 293 0.40 -1.17 7.84
CA PRO A 293 -0.78 -1.63 8.56
C PRO A 293 -1.84 -2.12 7.58
N LEU A 294 -2.52 -3.20 7.91
CA LEU A 294 -3.67 -3.69 7.16
C LEU A 294 -4.69 -4.33 8.11
N ALA A 295 -5.92 -3.85 8.03
CA ALA A 295 -7.07 -4.46 8.69
C ALA A 295 -8.26 -4.49 7.75
N VAL A 296 -9.05 -5.57 7.81
CA VAL A 296 -10.24 -5.76 6.97
C VAL A 296 -11.42 -6.21 7.84
N MET A 297 -12.53 -5.51 7.72
CA MET A 297 -13.78 -5.84 8.39
C MET A 297 -14.92 -5.95 7.37
N TRP A 298 -15.74 -6.99 7.51
CA TRP A 298 -17.02 -7.11 6.83
C TRP A 298 -17.98 -7.86 7.77
N PRO A 299 -18.80 -7.14 8.56
CA PRO A 299 -19.55 -7.73 9.66
C PRO A 299 -20.39 -8.95 9.29
N ARG A 300 -20.98 -8.96 8.09
CA ARG A 300 -21.78 -10.08 7.59
C ARG A 300 -20.99 -11.35 7.29
N ARG A 301 -19.69 -11.25 6.96
CA ARG A 301 -18.93 -12.34 6.32
C ARG A 301 -17.62 -12.71 7.01
N ILE A 302 -16.96 -11.76 7.66
CA ILE A 302 -15.66 -11.95 8.28
C ILE A 302 -15.81 -12.13 9.78
N ALA A 303 -15.26 -13.22 10.32
CA ALA A 303 -15.23 -13.47 11.75
C ALA A 303 -14.40 -12.41 12.49
N LYS A 304 -14.90 -11.95 13.64
CA LYS A 304 -14.25 -10.91 14.45
C LYS A 304 -13.04 -11.42 15.22
N GLY A 305 -12.14 -10.49 15.59
CA GLY A 305 -11.04 -10.73 16.53
C GLY A 305 -9.92 -11.61 15.97
N ARG A 306 -9.79 -11.65 14.63
CA ARG A 306 -8.81 -12.51 13.99
C ARG A 306 -7.49 -11.79 13.71
N THR A 307 -6.41 -12.56 13.75
CA THR A 307 -5.09 -12.13 13.31
C THR A 307 -4.58 -13.13 12.27
N SER A 308 -4.14 -12.63 11.12
CA SER A 308 -3.47 -13.42 10.08
C SER A 308 -1.98 -13.11 10.07
N ASP A 309 -1.17 -14.16 10.11
CA ASP A 309 0.30 -14.10 9.99
C ASP A 309 0.78 -14.51 8.59
N ASP A 310 -0.14 -14.60 7.64
CA ASP A 310 0.19 -14.85 6.23
C ASP A 310 0.89 -13.64 5.60
N TYR A 311 1.87 -13.89 4.75
CA TYR A 311 2.52 -12.84 3.96
C TYR A 311 1.59 -12.43 2.81
N VAL A 312 1.11 -11.20 2.87
CA VAL A 312 0.21 -10.63 1.87
C VAL A 312 0.83 -9.42 1.19
N SER A 313 0.61 -9.32 -0.10
CA SER A 313 1.12 -8.25 -0.94
C SER A 313 -0.01 -7.35 -1.43
N PHE A 314 0.27 -6.11 -1.73
CA PHE A 314 -0.69 -5.21 -2.38
C PHE A 314 -1.17 -5.70 -3.74
N THR A 315 -0.42 -6.60 -4.38
CA THR A 315 -0.90 -7.30 -5.58
C THR A 315 -2.16 -8.13 -5.33
N ASP A 316 -2.42 -8.53 -4.08
CA ASP A 316 -3.55 -9.37 -3.68
C ASP A 316 -4.88 -8.58 -3.54
N ILE A 317 -4.80 -7.24 -3.43
CA ILE A 317 -5.97 -6.40 -3.14
C ILE A 317 -6.95 -6.36 -4.32
N ALA A 318 -6.46 -6.08 -5.53
CA ALA A 318 -7.34 -6.00 -6.71
C ALA A 318 -8.08 -7.32 -6.99
N PRO A 319 -7.43 -8.50 -7.03
CA PRO A 319 -8.15 -9.77 -7.20
C PRO A 319 -9.13 -10.05 -6.07
N THR A 320 -8.84 -9.64 -4.83
CA THR A 320 -9.78 -9.77 -3.70
C THR A 320 -11.04 -8.94 -3.94
N LEU A 321 -10.89 -7.67 -4.31
CA LEU A 321 -12.02 -6.77 -4.52
C LEU A 321 -12.88 -7.18 -5.72
N VAL A 322 -12.27 -7.68 -6.78
CA VAL A 322 -12.97 -8.25 -7.93
C VAL A 322 -13.81 -9.47 -7.53
N GLU A 323 -13.22 -10.40 -6.76
CA GLU A 323 -13.91 -11.61 -6.32
C GLU A 323 -15.08 -11.31 -5.34
N VAL A 324 -14.86 -10.45 -4.33
CA VAL A 324 -15.93 -10.09 -3.40
C VAL A 324 -17.06 -9.30 -4.05
N ALA A 325 -16.79 -8.61 -5.17
CA ALA A 325 -17.79 -7.99 -6.02
C ALA A 325 -18.59 -9.00 -6.87
N GLY A 326 -18.25 -10.29 -6.79
CA GLY A 326 -18.92 -11.36 -7.55
C GLY A 326 -18.53 -11.42 -9.03
N LEU A 327 -17.34 -10.90 -9.38
CA LEU A 327 -16.80 -10.90 -10.72
C LEU A 327 -15.65 -11.90 -10.84
N THR A 328 -15.51 -12.52 -11.99
CA THR A 328 -14.29 -13.20 -12.37
C THR A 328 -13.26 -12.19 -12.90
N TRP A 329 -11.98 -12.48 -12.73
CA TRP A 329 -10.92 -11.60 -13.24
C TRP A 329 -11.03 -11.35 -14.75
N ARG A 330 -11.45 -12.36 -15.50
CA ARG A 330 -11.63 -12.27 -16.96
C ARG A 330 -12.70 -11.25 -17.36
N GLU A 331 -13.79 -11.15 -16.62
CA GLU A 331 -14.88 -10.21 -16.91
C GLU A 331 -14.42 -8.77 -16.78
N THR A 332 -13.47 -8.47 -15.92
CA THR A 332 -12.98 -7.10 -15.69
C THR A 332 -12.26 -6.49 -16.89
N GLY A 333 -11.73 -7.31 -17.79
CA GLY A 333 -10.84 -6.86 -18.88
C GLY A 333 -9.52 -6.26 -18.38
N MET A 334 -9.15 -6.50 -17.11
CA MET A 334 -7.85 -6.10 -16.56
C MET A 334 -6.75 -7.04 -17.05
N GLU A 335 -5.52 -6.51 -17.16
CA GLU A 335 -4.34 -7.33 -17.43
C GLU A 335 -4.11 -8.37 -16.31
N PRO A 336 -3.53 -9.54 -16.60
CA PRO A 336 -3.37 -10.61 -15.61
C PRO A 336 -2.74 -10.14 -14.30
N ALA A 337 -3.37 -10.45 -13.16
CA ALA A 337 -2.82 -10.14 -11.85
C ALA A 337 -1.60 -11.01 -11.52
N ALA A 338 -0.67 -10.46 -10.74
CA ALA A 338 0.41 -11.22 -10.11
C ALA A 338 -0.01 -11.75 -8.74
N GLY A 339 -0.93 -11.04 -8.07
CA GLY A 339 -1.44 -11.41 -6.76
C GLY A 339 -2.54 -12.47 -6.79
N ARG A 340 -2.91 -12.92 -5.61
CA ARG A 340 -3.97 -13.93 -5.36
C ARG A 340 -5.02 -13.32 -4.43
N THR A 341 -6.30 -13.67 -4.63
CA THR A 341 -7.36 -13.25 -3.72
C THR A 341 -7.06 -13.60 -2.25
N LEU A 342 -7.49 -12.74 -1.33
CA LEU A 342 -7.38 -12.96 0.12
C LEU A 342 -8.64 -13.63 0.69
N THR A 343 -9.59 -14.05 -0.11
CA THR A 343 -10.87 -14.62 0.36
C THR A 343 -10.68 -15.91 1.16
N ASP A 344 -9.64 -16.69 0.86
CA ASP A 344 -9.22 -17.85 1.65
C ASP A 344 -8.86 -17.48 3.11
N ILE A 345 -8.22 -16.33 3.31
CA ILE A 345 -7.88 -15.80 4.64
C ILE A 345 -9.10 -15.09 5.25
N LEU A 346 -9.75 -14.23 4.49
CA LEU A 346 -10.84 -13.38 4.99
C LEU A 346 -12.01 -14.19 5.52
N PHE A 347 -12.39 -15.29 4.85
CA PHE A 347 -13.53 -16.13 5.23
C PHE A 347 -13.15 -17.35 6.09
N SER A 348 -11.89 -17.49 6.47
CA SER A 348 -11.44 -18.47 7.45
C SER A 348 -11.88 -18.05 8.87
N GLU A 349 -11.99 -19.00 9.77
CA GLU A 349 -12.16 -18.78 11.22
C GLU A 349 -10.82 -18.93 11.97
N LYS A 350 -9.73 -19.29 11.29
CA LYS A 350 -8.42 -19.56 11.88
C LYS A 350 -7.64 -18.26 12.15
N ASN A 351 -6.84 -18.27 13.20
CA ASN A 351 -5.78 -17.30 13.46
C ASN A 351 -4.42 -17.83 12.98
N GLY A 352 -3.43 -16.94 12.91
CA GLY A 352 -2.06 -17.27 12.51
C GLY A 352 -1.94 -17.50 11.00
N ARG A 353 -1.12 -18.48 10.61
CA ARG A 353 -0.92 -18.87 9.22
C ARG A 353 -2.12 -19.67 8.70
N VAL A 354 -2.91 -19.08 7.82
CA VAL A 354 -4.07 -19.71 7.19
C VAL A 354 -3.69 -20.42 5.90
N SER A 355 -2.85 -19.79 5.09
CA SER A 355 -2.43 -20.25 3.76
C SER A 355 -0.91 -20.49 3.73
N PRO A 356 -0.42 -21.74 3.87
CA PRO A 356 1.02 -22.03 3.92
C PRO A 356 1.82 -21.53 2.69
N GLN A 357 1.15 -21.38 1.54
CA GLN A 357 1.75 -20.90 0.29
C GLN A 357 2.01 -19.38 0.30
N ARG A 358 1.55 -18.64 1.30
CA ARG A 358 1.80 -17.22 1.49
C ARG A 358 2.94 -17.03 2.48
N ASP A 359 4.13 -17.51 2.13
CA ASP A 359 5.30 -17.56 3.01
C ASP A 359 6.34 -16.47 2.73
N HIS A 360 6.11 -15.67 1.68
CA HIS A 360 6.98 -14.55 1.33
C HIS A 360 6.27 -13.52 0.45
N VAL A 361 6.89 -12.35 0.29
CA VAL A 361 6.52 -11.29 -0.65
C VAL A 361 7.74 -10.75 -1.37
N LEU A 362 7.55 -10.29 -2.61
CA LEU A 362 8.58 -9.58 -3.37
C LEU A 362 8.46 -8.07 -3.15
N VAL A 363 9.61 -7.40 -3.00
CA VAL A 363 9.73 -5.95 -2.89
C VAL A 363 10.74 -5.42 -3.91
N GLY A 364 10.67 -4.13 -4.23
CA GLY A 364 11.63 -3.52 -5.14
C GLY A 364 11.30 -2.07 -5.45
N LYS A 365 12.16 -1.44 -6.21
CA LYS A 365 11.95 -0.09 -6.73
C LYS A 365 12.72 0.15 -8.02
N GLU A 366 12.33 1.21 -8.72
CA GLU A 366 13.04 1.77 -9.85
C GLU A 366 13.39 3.24 -9.57
N ARG A 367 13.03 4.18 -10.44
CA ARG A 367 13.18 5.60 -10.15
C ARG A 367 12.05 6.07 -9.23
N HIS A 368 12.42 6.63 -8.08
CA HIS A 368 11.46 7.33 -7.24
C HIS A 368 11.37 8.81 -7.63
N ASP A 369 12.44 9.55 -7.49
CA ASP A 369 12.44 10.97 -7.90
C ASP A 369 13.65 11.29 -8.78
N VAL A 370 13.68 12.49 -9.32
CA VAL A 370 14.79 13.06 -10.09
C VAL A 370 16.00 13.41 -9.20
N GLY A 371 17.00 14.09 -9.74
CA GLY A 371 18.16 14.59 -8.97
C GLY A 371 19.37 13.66 -8.94
N ARG A 372 19.33 12.54 -9.68
CA ARG A 372 20.53 11.82 -10.12
C ARG A 372 20.86 12.23 -11.54
N PRO A 373 22.12 12.04 -12.00
CA PRO A 373 22.46 12.22 -13.41
C PRO A 373 21.45 11.51 -14.32
N HIS A 374 21.00 12.20 -15.37
CA HIS A 374 20.03 11.71 -16.36
C HIS A 374 18.68 11.28 -15.78
N ASP A 375 18.31 11.78 -14.62
CA ASP A 375 17.14 11.34 -13.85
C ASP A 375 17.09 9.81 -13.61
N TRP A 376 18.22 9.15 -13.52
CA TRP A 376 18.31 7.70 -13.32
C TRP A 376 17.73 7.25 -11.98
N GLY A 377 17.16 6.03 -11.96
CA GLY A 377 16.66 5.39 -10.78
C GLY A 377 17.73 4.79 -9.87
N TYR A 378 17.29 4.20 -8.75
CA TYR A 378 18.10 3.30 -7.91
C TYR A 378 17.37 1.96 -7.82
N PRO A 379 17.61 1.06 -8.76
CA PRO A 379 16.85 -0.18 -8.89
C PRO A 379 17.22 -1.22 -7.85
N ILE A 380 16.19 -1.73 -7.16
CA ILE A 380 16.31 -2.82 -6.18
C ILE A 380 15.27 -3.89 -6.48
N ARG A 381 15.61 -5.16 -6.23
CA ARG A 381 14.67 -6.25 -6.02
C ARG A 381 14.99 -6.94 -4.72
N GLY A 382 13.97 -7.42 -4.03
CA GLY A 382 14.12 -8.11 -2.77
C GLY A 382 13.00 -9.10 -2.50
N ILE A 383 13.22 -9.91 -1.48
CA ILE A 383 12.26 -10.87 -0.97
C ILE A 383 12.24 -10.79 0.56
N VAL A 384 11.03 -10.69 1.12
CA VAL A 384 10.77 -10.78 2.55
C VAL A 384 10.11 -12.11 2.83
N THR A 385 10.61 -12.85 3.79
CA THR A 385 10.06 -14.12 4.26
C THR A 385 10.16 -14.20 5.78
N ALA A 386 9.66 -15.28 6.41
CA ALA A 386 9.77 -15.47 7.84
C ALA A 386 11.22 -15.28 8.31
N GLY A 387 11.41 -14.23 9.12
CA GLY A 387 12.68 -13.89 9.74
C GLY A 387 13.78 -13.37 8.82
N ALA A 388 13.52 -13.07 7.53
CA ALA A 388 14.60 -12.64 6.63
C ALA A 388 14.16 -11.65 5.56
N LEU A 389 15.05 -10.69 5.28
CA LEU A 389 14.99 -9.79 4.12
C LEU A 389 16.27 -9.95 3.30
N TYR A 390 16.14 -10.29 2.02
CA TYR A 390 17.25 -10.26 1.06
C TYR A 390 16.98 -9.20 -0.01
N LEU A 391 17.99 -8.35 -0.29
CA LEU A 391 17.94 -7.29 -1.29
C LEU A 391 19.10 -7.42 -2.28
N ARG A 392 18.79 -7.14 -3.56
CA ARG A 392 19.78 -6.96 -4.62
C ARG A 392 19.69 -5.54 -5.18
N ASN A 393 20.79 -4.79 -5.03
CA ASN A 393 20.99 -3.47 -5.62
C ASN A 393 21.65 -3.62 -7.00
N TYR A 394 20.97 -3.22 -8.06
CA TYR A 394 21.50 -3.38 -9.43
C TYR A 394 22.49 -2.30 -9.83
N GLU A 395 22.44 -1.13 -9.17
CA GLU A 395 23.28 0.03 -9.45
C GLU A 395 23.94 0.57 -8.17
N PRO A 396 24.80 -0.22 -7.49
CA PRO A 396 25.36 0.12 -6.18
C PRO A 396 26.30 1.35 -6.21
N THR A 397 26.71 1.77 -7.38
CA THR A 397 27.51 3.01 -7.57
C THR A 397 26.68 4.29 -7.51
N ARG A 398 25.36 4.20 -7.64
CA ARG A 398 24.44 5.34 -7.49
C ARG A 398 24.13 5.62 -6.02
N TRP A 399 23.63 6.81 -5.71
CA TRP A 399 23.17 7.16 -4.36
C TRP A 399 21.73 6.68 -4.12
N PRO A 400 21.47 5.88 -3.06
CA PRO A 400 20.15 5.22 -2.87
C PRO A 400 19.01 6.19 -2.60
N ALA A 401 19.30 7.32 -1.90
CA ALA A 401 18.30 8.34 -1.56
C ALA A 401 18.30 9.56 -2.50
N GLY A 402 19.02 9.49 -3.63
CA GLY A 402 19.29 10.64 -4.50
C GLY A 402 20.66 11.25 -4.23
N ASN A 403 21.17 12.03 -5.17
CA ASN A 403 22.49 12.63 -5.06
C ASN A 403 22.56 13.65 -3.93
N PRO A 404 23.66 13.68 -3.18
CA PRO A 404 23.86 14.65 -2.10
C PRO A 404 23.79 16.10 -2.55
N GLU A 405 24.41 16.42 -3.69
CA GLU A 405 24.47 17.77 -4.27
C GLU A 405 23.07 18.32 -4.56
N THR A 406 22.13 17.45 -4.89
CA THR A 406 20.74 17.80 -5.20
C THR A 406 19.79 17.59 -4.02
N GLY A 407 20.29 17.37 -2.80
CA GLY A 407 19.47 17.34 -1.57
C GLY A 407 18.78 16.01 -1.29
N TYR A 408 19.30 14.88 -1.79
CA TYR A 408 18.75 13.53 -1.53
C TYR A 408 17.25 13.43 -1.85
N LEU A 409 16.86 13.77 -3.07
CA LEU A 409 15.46 13.99 -3.48
C LEU A 409 14.51 12.80 -3.28
N ASN A 410 15.00 11.57 -3.07
CA ASN A 410 14.15 10.43 -2.74
C ASN A 410 13.68 10.39 -1.26
N CYS A 411 14.19 11.32 -0.43
CA CYS A 411 13.83 11.46 0.98
C CYS A 411 13.27 12.86 1.21
N ASP A 412 12.06 12.96 1.73
CA ASP A 412 11.41 14.23 2.02
C ASP A 412 12.21 15.05 3.06
N GLY A 413 12.16 16.37 2.94
CA GLY A 413 12.72 17.29 3.93
C GLY A 413 11.93 17.24 5.23
N GLY A 414 12.61 17.45 6.35
CA GLY A 414 12.00 17.48 7.67
C GLY A 414 13.04 17.59 8.77
N PRO A 415 12.60 17.84 10.02
CA PRO A 415 13.51 18.04 11.14
C PRO A 415 14.50 16.90 11.35
N THR A 416 14.04 15.65 11.31
CA THR A 416 14.91 14.44 11.45
C THR A 416 15.97 14.37 10.35
N LYS A 417 15.63 14.67 9.08
CA LYS A 417 16.61 14.71 7.99
C LYS A 417 17.66 15.79 8.21
N THR A 418 17.21 16.99 8.55
CA THR A 418 18.09 18.14 8.81
C THR A 418 19.06 17.83 9.96
N ASP A 419 18.58 17.28 11.08
CA ASP A 419 19.43 16.94 12.24
C ASP A 419 20.52 15.92 11.88
N ILE A 420 20.18 14.87 11.11
CA ILE A 420 21.16 13.86 10.64
C ILE A 420 22.22 14.50 9.73
N LEU A 421 21.81 15.37 8.80
CA LEU A 421 22.74 16.04 7.87
C LEU A 421 23.68 17.01 8.61
N GLU A 422 23.15 17.78 9.56
CA GLU A 422 23.93 18.71 10.36
C GLU A 422 24.89 18.01 11.32
N ALA A 423 24.48 16.89 11.94
CA ALA A 423 25.35 16.09 12.79
C ALA A 423 26.58 15.57 12.01
N ARG A 424 26.35 15.05 10.80
CA ARG A 424 27.45 14.61 9.93
C ARG A 424 28.35 15.78 9.49
N ARG A 425 27.78 16.89 9.04
CA ARG A 425 28.53 18.08 8.59
C ARG A 425 29.41 18.65 9.70
N ALA A 426 28.91 18.62 10.91
CA ALA A 426 29.65 19.07 12.10
C ALA A 426 30.69 18.04 12.61
N GLY A 427 30.80 16.86 11.98
CA GLY A 427 31.67 15.78 12.41
C GLY A 427 31.30 15.15 13.77
N ARG A 428 30.06 15.33 14.24
CA ARG A 428 29.57 14.80 15.52
C ARG A 428 29.20 13.33 15.41
N ASP A 429 28.43 12.95 14.40
CA ASP A 429 28.02 11.56 14.13
C ASP A 429 27.79 11.36 12.65
N ARG A 430 28.29 10.25 12.13
CA ARG A 430 28.12 9.83 10.74
C ARG A 430 27.23 8.60 10.61
N THR A 431 26.96 7.89 11.70
CA THR A 431 26.28 6.60 11.70
C THR A 431 24.88 6.70 11.10
N PHE A 432 24.07 7.65 11.57
CA PHE A 432 22.70 7.84 11.07
C PHE A 432 22.66 8.27 9.62
N TRP A 433 23.64 9.10 9.20
CA TRP A 433 23.78 9.49 7.80
C TRP A 433 24.13 8.29 6.90
N GLU A 434 25.08 7.45 7.31
CA GLU A 434 25.44 6.23 6.56
C GLU A 434 24.23 5.29 6.43
N LEU A 435 23.47 5.10 7.52
CA LEU A 435 22.26 4.28 7.50
C LEU A 435 21.16 4.85 6.59
N ALA A 436 20.97 6.17 6.54
CA ALA A 436 19.91 6.80 5.76
C ALA A 436 20.29 7.06 4.30
N PHE A 437 21.51 7.56 4.04
CA PHE A 437 21.91 8.15 2.77
C PHE A 437 23.18 7.51 2.17
N GLY A 438 23.97 6.77 2.94
CA GLY A 438 25.21 6.15 2.51
C GLY A 438 24.99 5.16 1.35
N ARG A 439 26.05 4.91 0.58
CA ARG A 439 26.00 3.94 -0.54
C ARG A 439 25.75 2.53 -0.05
N ARG A 440 25.08 1.72 -0.85
CA ARG A 440 24.75 0.35 -0.52
C ARG A 440 25.62 -0.64 -1.30
N PRO A 441 25.96 -1.80 -0.71
CA PRO A 441 26.57 -2.89 -1.47
C PRO A 441 25.59 -3.48 -2.48
N ALA A 442 26.10 -4.32 -3.38
CA ALA A 442 25.27 -4.99 -4.40
C ALA A 442 24.22 -5.93 -3.78
N GLU A 443 24.50 -6.50 -2.61
CA GLU A 443 23.62 -7.43 -1.91
C GLU A 443 23.53 -7.08 -0.43
N GLU A 444 22.32 -7.19 0.11
CA GLU A 444 22.04 -7.00 1.53
C GLU A 444 21.19 -8.18 2.03
N PHE A 445 21.49 -8.67 3.22
CA PHE A 445 20.74 -9.72 3.90
C PHE A 445 20.60 -9.37 5.38
N TYR A 446 19.36 -9.44 5.87
CA TYR A 446 19.00 -9.09 7.24
C TYR A 446 18.22 -10.22 7.90
N ASP A 447 18.52 -10.49 9.16
CA ASP A 447 17.76 -11.36 10.05
C ASP A 447 16.71 -10.50 10.78
N LEU A 448 15.47 -10.56 10.34
CA LEU A 448 14.39 -9.70 10.85
C LEU A 448 13.92 -10.08 12.27
N GLU A 449 14.24 -11.29 12.75
CA GLU A 449 13.93 -11.70 14.12
C GLU A 449 14.88 -11.05 15.12
N GLN A 450 16.16 -10.91 14.77
CA GLN A 450 17.19 -10.34 15.63
C GLN A 450 17.47 -8.86 15.34
N ASP A 451 17.21 -8.42 14.11
CA ASP A 451 17.46 -7.07 13.63
C ASP A 451 16.28 -6.56 12.77
N PRO A 452 15.10 -6.32 13.38
CA PRO A 452 13.92 -5.83 12.65
C PRO A 452 14.14 -4.45 12.02
N TYR A 453 15.14 -3.71 12.47
CA TYR A 453 15.50 -2.40 11.94
C TYR A 453 16.52 -2.45 10.79
N CYS A 454 16.95 -3.64 10.37
CA CYS A 454 17.89 -3.85 9.27
C CYS A 454 19.19 -3.02 9.42
N LEU A 455 19.79 -3.02 10.59
CA LEU A 455 21.01 -2.24 10.90
C LEU A 455 22.27 -2.95 10.42
N ARG A 456 22.28 -4.28 10.52
CA ARG A 456 23.47 -5.09 10.27
C ARG A 456 23.30 -5.94 9.01
N ASN A 457 23.96 -5.54 7.93
CA ASN A 457 24.01 -6.35 6.72
C ASN A 457 24.83 -7.62 6.94
N LEU A 458 24.20 -8.78 6.83
CA LEU A 458 24.79 -10.11 7.01
C LEU A 458 25.22 -10.76 5.68
N ALA A 459 24.99 -10.09 4.54
CA ALA A 459 25.36 -10.62 3.25
C ALA A 459 26.86 -11.00 3.19
N ARG A 460 27.15 -12.10 2.50
CA ARG A 460 28.50 -12.67 2.32
C ARG A 460 29.16 -13.22 3.59
N LEU A 461 28.51 -13.18 4.76
CA LEU A 461 29.01 -13.92 5.90
C LEU A 461 28.85 -15.43 5.67
N PRO A 462 29.91 -16.25 5.89
CA PRO A 462 29.89 -17.67 5.53
C PRO A 462 28.70 -18.45 6.09
N GLN A 463 28.30 -18.14 7.33
CA GLN A 463 27.20 -18.83 8.01
C GLN A 463 25.83 -18.54 7.42
N HIS A 464 25.66 -17.44 6.67
CA HIS A 464 24.38 -17.04 6.06
C HIS A 464 24.29 -17.35 4.57
N ARG A 465 25.41 -17.72 3.92
CA ARG A 465 25.51 -17.93 2.46
C ARG A 465 24.45 -18.88 1.89
N ALA A 466 24.20 -20.00 2.56
CA ALA A 466 23.23 -20.99 2.07
C ALA A 466 21.81 -20.40 2.03
N ARG A 467 21.42 -19.63 3.05
CA ARG A 467 20.10 -18.97 3.12
C ARG A 467 20.01 -17.82 2.12
N GLU A 468 21.03 -17.00 2.02
CA GLU A 468 21.14 -15.93 1.02
C GLU A 468 20.98 -16.46 -0.41
N ASP A 469 21.71 -17.52 -0.77
CA ASP A 469 21.61 -18.17 -2.08
C ASP A 469 20.24 -18.79 -2.35
N GLN A 470 19.59 -19.35 -1.32
CA GLN A 470 18.21 -19.85 -1.43
C GLN A 470 17.24 -18.74 -1.77
N LEU A 471 17.27 -17.64 -1.01
CA LEU A 471 16.35 -16.50 -1.21
C LEU A 471 16.61 -15.81 -2.56
N ARG A 472 17.88 -15.66 -2.95
CA ARG A 472 18.24 -15.12 -4.26
C ARG A 472 17.62 -15.94 -5.38
N ARG A 473 17.79 -17.27 -5.37
CA ARG A 473 17.23 -18.16 -6.40
C ARG A 473 15.71 -18.12 -6.44
N LEU A 474 15.04 -18.10 -5.29
CA LEU A 474 13.59 -18.00 -5.20
C LEU A 474 13.12 -16.68 -5.82
N MET A 475 13.67 -15.55 -5.37
CA MET A 475 13.38 -14.23 -5.89
C MET A 475 13.58 -14.14 -7.41
N GLU A 476 14.75 -14.57 -7.91
CA GLU A 476 15.07 -14.51 -9.35
C GLU A 476 14.14 -15.41 -10.19
N SER A 477 13.76 -16.58 -9.66
CA SER A 477 12.81 -17.49 -10.32
C SER A 477 11.44 -16.83 -10.50
N GLU A 478 10.91 -16.20 -9.45
CA GLU A 478 9.62 -15.52 -9.51
C GLU A 478 9.64 -14.28 -10.38
N LEU A 479 10.69 -13.45 -10.27
CA LEU A 479 10.86 -12.27 -11.12
C LEU A 479 10.93 -12.66 -12.62
N ARG A 480 11.59 -13.79 -12.95
CA ARG A 480 11.60 -14.32 -14.32
C ARG A 480 10.21 -14.77 -14.75
N ALA A 481 9.50 -15.50 -13.90
CA ALA A 481 8.13 -15.95 -14.20
C ALA A 481 7.16 -14.77 -14.41
N GLN A 482 7.40 -13.67 -13.70
CA GLN A 482 6.62 -12.44 -13.83
C GLN A 482 7.06 -11.55 -15.01
N GLY A 483 8.13 -11.90 -15.71
CA GLY A 483 8.63 -11.14 -16.87
C GLY A 483 9.35 -9.84 -16.50
N ASP A 484 9.93 -9.72 -15.30
CA ASP A 484 10.70 -8.54 -14.91
C ASP A 484 11.82 -8.24 -15.93
N PRO A 485 11.80 -7.08 -16.62
CA PRO A 485 12.80 -6.74 -17.64
C PRO A 485 14.26 -6.86 -17.18
N ARG A 486 14.55 -6.65 -15.89
CA ARG A 486 15.91 -6.77 -15.33
C ARG A 486 16.44 -8.20 -15.40
N GLN A 487 15.57 -9.19 -15.26
CA GLN A 487 15.97 -10.60 -15.33
C GLN A 487 16.36 -11.07 -16.76
N PHE A 488 16.08 -10.23 -17.75
CA PHE A 488 16.35 -10.48 -19.17
C PHE A 488 17.33 -9.46 -19.78
N GLY A 489 18.11 -8.73 -18.94
CA GLY A 489 19.08 -7.74 -19.41
C GLY A 489 18.47 -6.45 -19.98
N ARG A 490 17.17 -6.22 -19.79
CA ARG A 490 16.43 -5.07 -20.36
C ARG A 490 16.09 -4.01 -19.31
N GLY A 491 16.75 -4.02 -18.16
CA GLY A 491 16.43 -3.12 -17.04
C GLY A 491 16.63 -1.63 -17.32
N ALA A 492 17.47 -1.27 -18.31
CA ALA A 492 17.66 0.12 -18.70
C ALA A 492 16.38 0.83 -19.20
N ILE A 493 15.34 0.07 -19.57
CA ILE A 493 14.05 0.64 -19.99
C ILE A 493 13.44 1.54 -18.91
N PHE A 494 13.62 1.20 -17.63
CA PHE A 494 13.06 1.99 -16.52
C PHE A 494 13.73 3.36 -16.37
N ASP A 495 15.01 3.48 -16.70
CA ASP A 495 15.74 4.75 -16.70
C ASP A 495 15.35 5.64 -17.91
N ASN A 496 14.81 5.03 -18.99
CA ASN A 496 14.39 5.75 -20.19
C ASN A 496 12.96 6.32 -20.11
N TYR A 497 12.14 5.86 -19.17
CA TYR A 497 10.80 6.41 -19.00
C TYR A 497 10.83 7.86 -18.51
N VAL A 498 10.02 8.69 -19.14
CA VAL A 498 10.01 10.14 -18.90
C VAL A 498 9.34 10.45 -17.55
N TYR A 499 9.92 11.37 -16.79
CA TYR A 499 9.27 11.93 -15.60
C TYR A 499 8.15 12.88 -16.03
N ALA A 500 6.92 12.71 -15.55
CA ALA A 500 5.77 13.44 -16.10
C ALA A 500 5.78 14.94 -15.76
N GLU A 501 6.40 15.33 -14.64
CA GLU A 501 6.51 16.73 -14.25
C GLU A 501 7.70 17.41 -14.98
N GLU A 502 7.40 18.09 -16.07
CA GLU A 502 8.40 18.67 -16.97
C GLU A 502 9.37 19.65 -16.30
N LYS A 503 8.85 20.50 -15.39
CA LYS A 503 9.65 21.53 -14.72
C LYS A 503 10.80 20.97 -13.86
N THR A 504 10.72 19.69 -13.44
CA THR A 504 11.75 19.05 -12.61
C THR A 504 12.64 18.08 -13.38
N ARG A 505 12.38 17.82 -14.67
CA ARG A 505 13.21 16.95 -15.51
C ARG A 505 14.65 17.46 -15.62
N ASN A 506 15.60 16.52 -15.75
CA ASN A 506 17.04 16.80 -15.81
C ASN A 506 17.49 17.68 -14.64
N PHE A 507 16.93 17.40 -13.45
CA PHE A 507 17.18 18.22 -12.26
C PHE A 507 18.67 18.33 -11.95
N TYR A 508 19.39 17.21 -11.98
CA TYR A 508 20.82 17.17 -11.67
C TYR A 508 21.63 18.07 -12.63
N GLU A 509 21.48 17.89 -13.93
CA GLU A 509 22.23 18.64 -14.96
C GLU A 509 21.93 20.14 -14.89
N ARG A 510 20.67 20.49 -14.69
CA ARG A 510 20.22 21.88 -14.54
C ARG A 510 20.79 22.51 -13.28
N PHE A 511 20.71 21.82 -12.16
CA PHE A 511 21.25 22.28 -10.87
C PHE A 511 22.77 22.46 -10.95
N MET A 512 23.50 21.47 -11.48
CA MET A 512 24.96 21.52 -11.60
C MET A 512 25.46 22.61 -12.58
N ARG A 513 24.61 23.03 -13.51
CA ARG A 513 24.87 24.14 -14.42
C ARG A 513 24.57 25.51 -13.80
N GLY A 514 23.92 25.52 -12.62
CA GLY A 514 23.55 26.76 -11.93
C GLY A 514 22.15 27.28 -12.24
N ASP A 515 21.30 26.49 -12.91
CA ASP A 515 19.91 26.87 -13.14
C ASP A 515 19.14 26.91 -11.81
N LYS A 516 18.18 27.82 -11.68
CA LYS A 516 17.25 27.84 -10.54
C LYS A 516 16.23 26.72 -10.70
N VAL A 517 16.51 25.56 -10.11
CA VAL A 517 15.57 24.44 -10.02
C VAL A 517 15.22 24.20 -8.56
N THR A 518 13.95 23.89 -8.29
CA THR A 518 13.45 23.61 -6.93
C THR A 518 12.69 22.30 -6.90
N ALA A 519 12.80 21.59 -5.81
CA ALA A 519 12.00 20.43 -5.47
C ALA A 519 11.27 20.76 -4.16
N GLY A 520 9.95 20.97 -4.24
CA GLY A 520 9.15 21.51 -3.12
C GLY A 520 9.02 20.58 -1.91
N TRP A 521 9.55 19.35 -2.00
CA TRP A 521 9.49 18.35 -0.93
C TRP A 521 10.81 18.19 -0.15
N VAL A 522 11.82 19.03 -0.41
CA VAL A 522 13.08 19.07 0.34
C VAL A 522 13.41 20.47 0.79
N ASN A 523 14.22 20.59 1.87
CA ASN A 523 14.67 21.87 2.38
C ASN A 523 15.92 22.35 1.62
N GLU A 524 16.13 23.66 1.53
CA GLU A 524 17.37 24.23 0.97
C GLU A 524 18.61 23.76 1.75
N THR A 525 18.46 23.50 3.04
CA THR A 525 19.51 22.96 3.91
C THR A 525 19.89 21.52 3.59
N ASP A 526 19.12 20.79 2.82
CA ASP A 526 19.40 19.39 2.48
C ASP A 526 20.51 19.24 1.43
N PHE A 527 20.80 20.31 0.68
CA PHE A 527 21.80 20.29 -0.40
C PHE A 527 23.22 20.33 0.14
N GLU A 528 24.06 19.40 -0.34
CA GLU A 528 25.48 19.38 0.04
C GLU A 528 26.28 20.35 -0.83
N LYS A 529 27.08 21.23 -0.18
CA LYS A 529 27.87 22.28 -0.85
C LYS A 529 29.25 21.82 -1.31
N GLY A 530 29.60 20.56 -1.11
CA GLY A 530 30.92 20.01 -1.46
C GLY A 530 30.94 18.49 -1.47
N PRO A 531 32.04 17.88 -1.90
CA PRO A 531 32.16 16.43 -1.93
C PRO A 531 32.01 15.83 -0.54
N ILE A 532 31.28 14.72 -0.46
CA ILE A 532 31.17 13.95 0.78
C ILE A 532 32.47 13.23 1.01
N LYS A 533 33.15 13.60 2.09
CA LYS A 533 34.39 12.97 2.55
C LYS A 533 34.11 11.71 3.39
#